data_5b478649c66b89f214f9d55c73e3f2fe
#
_entry.id   5b478649c66b89f214f9d55c73e3f2fe
#
_cell.length_a   1.000
_cell.length_b   1.000
_cell.length_c   1.000
_cell.angle_alpha   90.00
_cell.angle_beta   90.00
_cell.angle_gamma   90.00
#
_symmetry.space_group_name_H-M   'P 1'
#
loop_
_entity.id
_entity.type
_entity.pdbx_description
1 polymer ?
#
loop_
_entity_poly.entity_id
_entity_poly.type
_entity_poly.pdbx_seq_one_letter_code
_entity_poly.pdbx_strand_id
1 'polypeptide(L)'
;MGRGLSSLSKEHILKFRGQLAGVEDRIVETSVKGATIASILESRKIEALDLFMIDAEGYDYELLRQFPFEKMRPQIVFLEHAHLSADQRQAAIDFLIRHRYRIAILSEDILAENADWDVPL
;
A
#
# COMPACT_ATOMS: atom_id res chain seq x y z
N MET A 1 -12.95 13.91 19.36
CA MET A 1 -12.41 14.17 18.01
C MET A 1 -12.69 12.96 17.14
N GLY A 2 -13.53 13.09 16.14
CA GLY A 2 -13.75 12.04 15.16
C GLY A 2 -12.47 11.81 14.36
N ARG A 3 -12.01 10.56 14.27
CA ARG A 3 -10.97 10.18 13.31
C ARG A 3 -11.52 10.41 11.91
N GLY A 4 -10.87 11.26 11.12
CA GLY A 4 -11.21 11.45 9.72
C GLY A 4 -10.83 10.21 8.92
N LEU A 5 -11.74 9.75 8.06
CA LEU A 5 -11.45 8.74 7.05
C LEU A 5 -11.13 9.45 5.75
N SER A 6 -10.04 9.08 5.11
CA SER A 6 -9.66 9.56 3.78
C SER A 6 -9.46 8.38 2.85
N SER A 7 -9.96 8.48 1.62
CA SER A 7 -9.80 7.43 0.63
C SER A 7 -9.86 8.02 -0.78
N LEU A 8 -9.25 7.36 -1.74
CA LEU A 8 -9.40 7.62 -3.17
C LEU A 8 -10.77 7.15 -3.70
N SER A 9 -11.52 6.38 -2.92
CA SER A 9 -12.83 5.84 -3.29
C SER A 9 -13.90 6.27 -2.30
N LYS A 10 -14.92 6.97 -2.82
CA LYS A 10 -16.14 7.30 -2.06
C LYS A 10 -16.85 6.04 -1.55
N GLU A 11 -16.87 4.98 -2.38
CA GLU A 11 -17.49 3.70 -2.01
C GLU A 11 -16.81 3.05 -0.81
N HIS A 12 -15.49 3.19 -0.69
CA HIS A 12 -14.75 2.70 0.46
C HIS A 12 -15.23 3.39 1.74
N ILE A 13 -15.35 4.72 1.72
CA ILE A 13 -15.84 5.49 2.88
C ILE A 13 -17.28 5.08 3.24
N LEU A 14 -18.12 4.82 2.24
CA LEU A 14 -19.52 4.42 2.45
C LEU A 14 -19.67 3.04 3.12
N LYS A 15 -18.66 2.18 3.10
CA LYS A 15 -18.68 0.91 3.84
C LYS A 15 -18.80 1.11 5.36
N PHE A 16 -18.38 2.27 5.85
CA PHE A 16 -18.43 2.61 7.29
C PHE A 16 -19.75 3.23 7.74
N ARG A 17 -20.81 3.27 6.89
CA ARG A 17 -22.14 3.84 7.25
C ARG A 17 -22.70 3.27 8.55
N GLY A 18 -22.55 1.96 8.77
CA GLY A 18 -23.04 1.30 9.96
C GLY A 18 -22.31 1.68 11.25
N GLN A 19 -21.09 2.23 11.12
CA GLN A 19 -20.24 2.60 12.24
C GLN A 19 -20.24 4.12 12.49
N LEU A 20 -20.53 4.92 11.46
CA LEU A 20 -20.51 6.37 11.49
C LEU A 20 -21.83 6.94 10.99
N ALA A 21 -22.70 7.30 11.92
CA ALA A 21 -23.98 7.92 11.58
C ALA A 21 -23.77 9.22 10.80
N GLY A 22 -24.47 9.38 9.66
CA GLY A 22 -24.42 10.57 8.83
C GLY A 22 -23.09 10.74 8.07
N VAL A 23 -22.34 9.65 7.83
CA VAL A 23 -21.08 9.72 7.06
C VAL A 23 -21.29 10.24 5.65
N GLU A 24 -22.44 9.92 5.05
CA GLU A 24 -22.80 10.33 3.68
C GLU A 24 -22.85 11.86 3.54
N ASP A 25 -23.39 12.54 4.54
CA ASP A 25 -23.54 14.01 4.56
C ASP A 25 -22.21 14.73 4.90
N ARG A 26 -21.19 13.98 5.30
CA ARG A 26 -19.88 14.50 5.72
C ARG A 26 -18.76 14.21 4.72
N ILE A 27 -19.09 13.58 3.60
CA ILE A 27 -18.11 13.30 2.54
C ILE A 27 -17.82 14.60 1.80
N VAL A 28 -16.55 15.01 1.81
CA VAL A 28 -16.05 16.15 1.04
C VAL A 28 -15.07 15.64 -0.01
N GLU A 29 -15.33 15.98 -1.27
CA GLU A 29 -14.41 15.68 -2.37
C GLU A 29 -13.44 16.84 -2.54
N THR A 30 -12.15 16.52 -2.63
CA THR A 30 -11.08 17.50 -2.84
C THR A 30 -10.17 17.02 -3.95
N SER A 31 -9.86 17.90 -4.90
CA SER A 31 -8.88 17.62 -5.94
C SER A 31 -7.47 17.82 -5.40
N VAL A 32 -6.63 16.83 -5.62
CA VAL A 32 -5.20 16.87 -5.25
C VAL A 32 -4.36 16.57 -6.48
N LYS A 33 -3.14 17.12 -6.52
CA LYS A 33 -2.19 16.82 -7.60
C LYS A 33 -1.70 15.37 -7.45
N GLY A 34 -1.93 14.56 -8.46
CA GLY A 34 -1.41 13.18 -8.51
C GLY A 34 0.05 13.13 -8.95
N ALA A 35 0.76 12.13 -8.45
CA ALA A 35 2.10 11.78 -8.89
C ALA A 35 2.28 10.27 -8.85
N THR A 36 3.09 9.72 -9.75
CA THR A 36 3.47 8.31 -9.70
C THR A 36 4.60 8.09 -8.69
N ILE A 37 4.71 6.87 -8.15
CA ILE A 37 5.84 6.52 -7.27
C ILE A 37 7.16 6.77 -8.00
N ALA A 38 7.29 6.36 -9.24
CA ALA A 38 8.51 6.56 -10.03
C ALA A 38 8.87 8.04 -10.15
N SER A 39 7.90 8.92 -10.44
CA SER A 39 8.15 10.36 -10.54
C SER A 39 8.55 10.99 -9.20
N ILE A 40 8.02 10.50 -8.09
CA ILE A 40 8.40 10.96 -6.74
C ILE A 40 9.85 10.56 -6.45
N LEU A 41 10.20 9.30 -6.67
CA LEU A 41 11.55 8.78 -6.45
C LEU A 41 12.59 9.58 -7.28
N GLU A 42 12.29 9.81 -8.56
CA GLU A 42 13.15 10.56 -9.46
C GLU A 42 13.30 12.02 -9.02
N SER A 43 12.19 12.72 -8.76
CA SER A 43 12.22 14.13 -8.36
C SER A 43 12.94 14.36 -7.04
N ARG A 44 12.93 13.37 -6.15
CA ARG A 44 13.62 13.39 -4.85
C ARG A 44 15.02 12.78 -4.90
N LYS A 45 15.47 12.28 -6.06
CA LYS A 45 16.77 11.63 -6.26
C LYS A 45 17.00 10.46 -5.29
N ILE A 46 15.93 9.68 -5.08
CA ILE A 46 15.99 8.49 -4.22
C ILE A 46 16.50 7.33 -5.08
N GLU A 47 17.68 6.84 -4.77
CA GLU A 47 18.35 5.75 -5.49
C GLU A 47 18.27 4.41 -4.76
N ALA A 48 17.99 4.43 -3.46
CA ALA A 48 17.82 3.26 -2.63
C ALA A 48 16.72 3.50 -1.60
N LEU A 49 16.05 2.43 -1.19
CA LEU A 49 14.97 2.46 -0.20
C LEU A 49 15.07 1.22 0.68
N ASP A 50 15.08 1.41 1.99
CA ASP A 50 15.14 0.31 2.94
C ASP A 50 13.75 -0.23 3.27
N LEU A 51 12.78 0.65 3.40
CA LEU A 51 11.39 0.32 3.74
C LEU A 51 10.41 0.97 2.76
N PHE A 52 9.52 0.16 2.20
CA PHE A 52 8.37 0.61 1.46
C PHE A 52 7.10 0.18 2.20
N MET A 53 6.45 1.13 2.86
CA MET A 53 5.22 0.91 3.60
C MET A 53 4.04 1.50 2.84
N ILE A 54 2.97 0.73 2.70
CA ILE A 54 1.76 1.12 1.99
C ILE A 54 0.57 0.93 2.94
N ASP A 55 -0.22 1.99 3.08
CA ASP A 55 -1.52 2.01 3.75
C ASP A 55 -2.39 3.00 2.98
N ALA A 56 -3.13 2.49 2.01
CA ALA A 56 -3.88 3.27 1.03
C ALA A 56 -5.36 2.88 0.94
N GLU A 57 -5.87 2.30 2.04
CA GLU A 57 -7.30 2.04 2.23
C GLU A 57 -7.96 1.32 1.03
N GLY A 58 -7.29 0.27 0.54
CA GLY A 58 -7.75 -0.57 -0.56
C GLY A 58 -7.09 -0.31 -1.92
N TYR A 59 -6.23 0.71 -2.03
CA TYR A 59 -5.43 0.98 -3.23
C TYR A 59 -4.01 0.39 -3.16
N ASP A 60 -3.73 -0.40 -2.13
CA ASP A 60 -2.43 -0.92 -1.76
C ASP A 60 -1.79 -1.76 -2.85
N TYR A 61 -2.57 -2.67 -3.45
CA TYR A 61 -2.07 -3.51 -4.54
C TYR A 61 -1.69 -2.70 -5.78
N GLU A 62 -2.46 -1.66 -6.11
CA GLU A 62 -2.17 -0.77 -7.24
C GLU A 62 -0.86 0.00 -7.02
N LEU A 63 -0.59 0.44 -5.81
CA LEU A 63 0.67 1.10 -5.46
C LEU A 63 1.84 0.12 -5.47
N LEU A 64 1.64 -1.08 -4.92
CA LEU A 64 2.66 -2.12 -4.92
C LEU A 64 3.16 -2.42 -6.34
N ARG A 65 2.25 -2.67 -7.28
CA ARG A 65 2.61 -3.02 -8.65
C ARG A 65 3.23 -1.87 -9.46
N GLN A 66 3.04 -0.61 -9.02
CA GLN A 66 3.64 0.57 -9.65
C GLN A 66 5.06 0.85 -9.16
N PHE A 67 5.50 0.24 -8.06
CA PHE A 67 6.84 0.45 -7.55
C PHE A 67 7.89 -0.16 -8.51
N PRO A 68 8.98 0.56 -8.81
CA PRO A 68 9.97 0.11 -9.79
C PRO A 68 10.95 -0.93 -9.22
N PHE A 69 10.46 -2.13 -8.88
CA PHE A 69 11.26 -3.23 -8.30
C PHE A 69 12.43 -3.68 -9.18
N GLU A 70 12.35 -3.43 -10.49
CA GLU A 70 13.45 -3.69 -11.42
C GLU A 70 14.66 -2.78 -11.20
N LYS A 71 14.43 -1.59 -10.64
CA LYS A 71 15.47 -0.58 -10.41
C LYS A 71 15.97 -0.59 -8.98
N MET A 72 15.09 -0.82 -8.02
CA MET A 72 15.44 -0.87 -6.61
C MET A 72 14.52 -1.86 -5.89
N ARG A 73 15.08 -2.57 -4.93
CA ARG A 73 14.36 -3.54 -4.11
C ARG A 73 14.51 -3.15 -2.64
N PRO A 74 13.46 -2.58 -2.01
CA PRO A 74 13.47 -2.31 -0.58
C PRO A 74 13.83 -3.55 0.23
N GLN A 75 14.47 -3.39 1.36
CA GLN A 75 14.76 -4.49 2.26
C GLN A 75 13.47 -5.06 2.82
N ILE A 76 12.54 -4.18 3.19
CA ILE A 76 11.23 -4.53 3.70
C ILE A 76 10.15 -3.84 2.86
N VAL A 77 9.12 -4.61 2.50
CA VAL A 77 7.84 -4.10 2.01
C VAL A 77 6.76 -4.48 3.00
N PHE A 78 5.94 -3.51 3.38
CA PHE A 78 4.85 -3.70 4.31
C PHE A 78 3.58 -3.09 3.71
N LEU A 79 2.51 -3.88 3.60
CA LEU A 79 1.25 -3.39 3.09
C LEU A 79 0.05 -3.99 3.82
N GLU A 80 -1.00 -3.19 3.98
CA GLU A 80 -2.27 -3.65 4.51
C GLU A 80 -3.00 -4.49 3.44
N HIS A 81 -3.56 -5.63 3.85
CA HIS A 81 -4.38 -6.47 2.98
C HIS A 81 -5.84 -6.56 3.40
N ALA A 82 -6.21 -5.96 4.52
CA ALA A 82 -7.57 -6.03 5.06
C ALA A 82 -8.64 -5.52 4.09
N HIS A 83 -8.30 -4.53 3.28
CA HIS A 83 -9.21 -3.91 2.30
C HIS A 83 -9.06 -4.43 0.87
N LEU A 84 -8.18 -5.40 0.66
CA LEU A 84 -8.00 -6.05 -0.64
C LEU A 84 -9.02 -7.18 -0.82
N SER A 85 -9.47 -7.39 -2.06
CA SER A 85 -10.17 -8.63 -2.41
C SER A 85 -9.25 -9.83 -2.26
N ALA A 86 -9.83 -11.04 -2.17
CA ALA A 86 -9.05 -12.27 -2.12
C ALA A 86 -8.10 -12.40 -3.32
N ASP A 87 -8.56 -12.03 -4.52
CA ASP A 87 -7.77 -12.07 -5.75
C ASP A 87 -6.63 -11.04 -5.73
N GLN A 88 -6.89 -9.82 -5.27
CA GLN A 88 -5.86 -8.79 -5.14
C GLN A 88 -4.81 -9.16 -4.09
N ARG A 89 -5.25 -9.73 -2.96
CA ARG A 89 -4.34 -10.23 -1.92
C ARG A 89 -3.43 -11.32 -2.47
N GLN A 90 -3.99 -12.32 -3.18
CA GLN A 90 -3.19 -13.38 -3.78
C GLN A 90 -2.24 -12.82 -4.84
N ALA A 91 -2.71 -11.89 -5.67
CA ALA A 91 -1.89 -11.24 -6.68
C ALA A 91 -0.72 -10.43 -6.06
N ALA A 92 -0.94 -9.77 -4.91
CA ALA A 92 0.11 -9.06 -4.19
C ALA A 92 1.19 -10.03 -3.66
N ILE A 93 0.77 -11.15 -3.08
CA ILE A 93 1.67 -12.20 -2.59
C ILE A 93 2.50 -12.77 -3.75
N ASP A 94 1.87 -13.16 -4.84
CA ASP A 94 2.54 -13.73 -6.02
C ASP A 94 3.51 -12.72 -6.65
N PHE A 95 3.11 -11.45 -6.67
CA PHE A 95 3.96 -10.36 -7.16
C PHE A 95 5.24 -10.23 -6.33
N LEU A 96 5.12 -10.21 -5.00
CA LEU A 96 6.27 -10.11 -4.09
C LEU A 96 7.19 -11.33 -4.19
N ILE A 97 6.61 -12.54 -4.27
CA ILE A 97 7.39 -13.78 -4.44
C ILE A 97 8.19 -13.75 -5.75
N ARG A 98 7.58 -13.32 -6.87
CA ARG A 98 8.30 -13.15 -8.15
C ARG A 98 9.46 -12.17 -8.07
N HIS A 99 9.33 -11.15 -7.22
CA HIS A 99 10.41 -10.18 -6.96
C HIS A 99 11.38 -10.62 -5.86
N ARG A 100 11.33 -11.91 -5.48
CA ARG A 100 12.25 -12.54 -4.53
C ARG A 100 12.13 -12.00 -3.11
N TYR A 101 10.90 -11.86 -2.63
CA TYR A 101 10.60 -11.55 -1.23
C TYR A 101 10.13 -12.81 -0.50
N ARG A 102 10.55 -12.94 0.76
CA ARG A 102 9.97 -13.88 1.73
C ARG A 102 8.78 -13.21 2.38
N ILE A 103 7.67 -13.94 2.54
CA ILE A 103 6.39 -13.38 2.97
C ILE A 103 6.03 -13.91 4.36
N ALA A 104 5.60 -12.99 5.22
CA ALA A 104 4.86 -13.29 6.44
C ALA A 104 3.49 -12.62 6.38
N ILE A 105 2.43 -13.39 6.61
CA ILE A 105 1.06 -12.87 6.70
C ILE A 105 0.76 -12.59 8.16
N LEU A 106 0.48 -11.35 8.46
CA LEU A 106 -0.02 -10.90 9.75
C LEU A 106 -1.55 -10.78 9.67
N SER A 107 -2.22 -10.43 10.77
CA SER A 107 -3.70 -10.43 10.77
C SER A 107 -4.32 -9.57 9.67
N GLU A 108 -3.81 -8.37 9.46
CA GLU A 108 -4.32 -7.40 8.47
C GLU A 108 -3.24 -6.95 7.48
N ASP A 109 -2.00 -7.41 7.67
CA ASP A 109 -0.83 -6.93 6.95
C ASP A 109 -0.05 -8.05 6.27
N ILE A 110 0.66 -7.71 5.20
CA ILE A 110 1.69 -8.52 4.58
C ILE A 110 3.03 -7.86 4.88
N LEU A 111 3.91 -8.61 5.53
CA LEU A 111 5.32 -8.25 5.68
C LEU A 111 6.13 -9.05 4.67
N ALA A 112 6.89 -8.36 3.85
CA ALA A 112 7.75 -8.97 2.85
C ALA A 112 9.20 -8.54 3.06
N GLU A 113 10.08 -9.52 3.22
CA GLU A 113 11.52 -9.31 3.39
C GLU A 113 12.26 -9.70 2.11
N ASN A 114 13.13 -8.82 1.63
CA ASN A 114 13.99 -9.11 0.48
C ASN A 114 14.83 -10.36 0.77
N ALA A 115 14.67 -11.41 -0.04
CA ALA A 115 15.37 -12.68 0.17
C ALA A 115 16.88 -12.59 -0.03
N ASP A 116 17.35 -11.55 -0.73
CA ASP A 116 18.78 -11.30 -0.96
C ASP A 116 19.39 -10.35 0.08
N TRP A 117 18.58 -9.87 1.03
CA TRP A 117 19.06 -9.02 2.10
C TRP A 117 19.81 -9.87 3.13
N ASP A 118 21.08 -9.61 3.22
CA ASP A 118 21.96 -10.26 4.18
C ASP A 118 22.16 -9.29 5.36
N VAL A 119 21.59 -9.62 6.51
CA VAL A 119 21.81 -8.84 7.73
C VAL A 119 23.17 -9.24 8.28
N PRO A 120 24.17 -8.35 8.30
CA PRO A 120 25.44 -8.67 8.96
C PRO A 120 25.15 -8.93 10.44
N LEU A 121 25.49 -10.11 10.88
CA LEU A 121 25.44 -10.49 12.29
C LEU A 121 26.54 -9.77 13.09
#